data_5cba42ed6aea1d8696f3f885dccb9a3b
#
_entry.id   5cba42ed6aea1d8696f3f885dccb9a3b
#
_cell.length_a   1.000
_cell.length_b   1.000
_cell.length_c   1.000
_cell.angle_alpha   90.00
_cell.angle_beta   90.00
_cell.angle_gamma   90.00
#
_symmetry.space_group_name_H-M   'P 1'
#
loop_
_entity.id
_entity.type
_entity.pdbx_description
1 polymer ?
#
loop_
_entity_poly.entity_id
_entity_poly.type
_entity_poly.pdbx_seq_one_letter_code
_entity_poly.pdbx_strand_id
1 'polypeptide(L)'
;MLGTLEEDLQKIEDMEDSAEFQMKLQALRKKMLEIKKWSTVKYLVPFFLLLLFRFIATKSMVTWILLIGGGLLVYYNMNHKMPGMFFGKQESLQDVYAKEVLEPLLQNFYPDLTVEKKGIAPEDVVRFTPKSQKYLQDTFLFFHDDRGLLMGNLESYHTTGGKHSTTVYDFTGQLYCMKSPVTVQGEVRIVPTDRAFLLKNEVQYRYPGCGKGEMKLDTEDIQHNEHFDIYATDEFGTRRFLTPEVLRVFSEKFAGQELSIYIKGDLLYIAIYSGHKMFRAPYTEADINNLSFTEEYKKLRSSLEYIEDICKAFEAK
;
A
#
# COMPACT_ATOMS: atom_id res chain seq x y z
N MET A 1 -1.49 -22.64 4.18
CA MET A 1 -2.47 -22.70 3.07
C MET A 1 -3.85 -22.38 3.61
N LEU A 2 -4.64 -21.63 2.85
CA LEU A 2 -6.03 -21.33 3.22
C LEU A 2 -6.87 -22.62 3.17
N GLY A 3 -7.68 -22.86 4.23
CA GLY A 3 -8.69 -23.90 4.28
C GLY A 3 -10.00 -23.47 3.64
N THR A 4 -11.10 -24.15 3.95
CA THR A 4 -12.43 -23.62 3.62
C THR A 4 -12.71 -22.37 4.47
N LEU A 5 -13.56 -21.47 3.98
CA LEU A 5 -13.90 -20.25 4.72
C LEU A 5 -14.43 -20.57 6.14
N GLU A 6 -15.26 -21.59 6.25
CA GLU A 6 -15.87 -22.00 7.52
C GLU A 6 -14.82 -22.53 8.52
N GLU A 7 -13.89 -23.36 8.06
CA GLU A 7 -12.79 -23.86 8.90
C GLU A 7 -11.87 -22.74 9.39
N ASP A 8 -11.54 -21.83 8.50
CA ASP A 8 -10.66 -20.71 8.82
C ASP A 8 -11.34 -19.73 9.80
N LEU A 9 -12.63 -19.46 9.62
CA LEU A 9 -13.41 -18.62 10.53
C LEU A 9 -13.53 -19.26 11.92
N GLN A 10 -13.85 -20.55 11.98
CA GLN A 10 -13.95 -21.28 13.26
C GLN A 10 -12.62 -21.19 14.04
N LYS A 11 -11.50 -21.37 13.36
CA LYS A 11 -10.17 -21.25 14.00
C LYS A 11 -9.91 -19.88 14.59
N ILE A 12 -10.36 -18.80 13.90
CA ILE A 12 -10.19 -17.43 14.38
C ILE A 12 -11.17 -17.13 15.52
N GLU A 13 -12.42 -17.57 15.42
CA GLU A 13 -13.43 -17.41 16.45
C GLU A 13 -13.01 -18.09 17.75
N ASP A 14 -12.55 -19.35 17.68
CA ASP A 14 -12.03 -20.07 18.85
C ASP A 14 -10.86 -19.33 19.54
N MET A 15 -9.99 -18.70 18.76
CA MET A 15 -8.90 -17.87 19.27
C MET A 15 -9.45 -16.57 19.90
N GLU A 16 -10.38 -15.90 19.23
CA GLU A 16 -10.94 -14.62 19.63
C GLU A 16 -11.79 -14.74 20.90
N ASP A 17 -12.47 -15.86 21.11
CA ASP A 17 -13.31 -16.12 22.28
C ASP A 17 -12.52 -16.37 23.57
N SER A 18 -11.21 -16.56 23.48
CA SER A 18 -10.39 -16.74 24.69
C SER A 18 -10.34 -15.45 25.51
N ALA A 19 -10.48 -15.57 26.83
CA ALA A 19 -10.48 -14.42 27.75
C ALA A 19 -9.16 -13.61 27.67
N GLU A 20 -8.04 -14.29 27.46
CA GLU A 20 -6.73 -13.64 27.29
C GLU A 20 -6.70 -12.78 26.01
N PHE A 21 -7.21 -13.33 24.92
CA PHE A 21 -7.23 -12.61 23.64
C PHE A 21 -8.17 -11.40 23.71
N GLN A 22 -9.34 -11.53 24.30
CA GLN A 22 -10.28 -10.43 24.50
C GLN A 22 -9.66 -9.27 25.30
N MET A 23 -8.89 -9.56 26.35
CA MET A 23 -8.16 -8.53 27.09
C MET A 23 -7.11 -7.82 26.20
N LYS A 24 -6.36 -8.57 25.39
CA LYS A 24 -5.39 -7.99 24.45
C LYS A 24 -6.07 -7.12 23.39
N LEU A 25 -7.19 -7.58 22.86
CA LEU A 25 -7.97 -6.85 21.86
C LEU A 25 -8.55 -5.53 22.43
N GLN A 26 -9.05 -5.55 23.68
CA GLN A 26 -9.50 -4.32 24.35
C GLN A 26 -8.35 -3.32 24.59
N ALA A 27 -7.19 -3.80 25.01
CA ALA A 27 -6.00 -2.96 25.17
C ALA A 27 -5.55 -2.35 23.83
N LEU A 28 -5.59 -3.14 22.77
CA LEU A 28 -5.26 -2.71 21.41
C LEU A 28 -6.25 -1.64 20.90
N ARG A 29 -7.56 -1.86 21.03
CA ARG A 29 -8.59 -0.87 20.68
C ARG A 29 -8.34 0.46 21.41
N LYS A 30 -8.04 0.40 22.71
CA LYS A 30 -7.71 1.59 23.50
C LYS A 30 -6.46 2.30 22.99
N LYS A 31 -5.39 1.56 22.68
CA LYS A 31 -4.15 2.10 22.09
C LYS A 31 -4.44 2.81 20.76
N MET A 32 -5.22 2.19 19.88
CA MET A 32 -5.59 2.75 18.58
C MET A 32 -6.43 4.04 18.71
N LEU A 33 -7.39 4.08 19.64
CA LEU A 33 -8.18 5.27 19.93
C LEU A 33 -7.32 6.42 20.48
N GLU A 34 -6.36 6.12 21.33
CA GLU A 34 -5.41 7.11 21.83
C GLU A 34 -4.57 7.70 20.69
N ILE A 35 -3.98 6.86 19.83
CA ILE A 35 -3.22 7.30 18.65
C ILE A 35 -4.08 8.20 17.77
N LYS A 36 -5.31 7.80 17.47
CA LYS A 36 -6.25 8.58 16.67
C LYS A 36 -6.54 9.95 17.29
N LYS A 37 -6.88 9.97 18.58
CA LYS A 37 -7.15 11.21 19.32
C LYS A 37 -5.96 12.17 19.24
N TRP A 38 -4.75 11.65 19.46
CA TRP A 38 -3.55 12.48 19.46
C TRP A 38 -3.15 12.93 18.06
N SER A 39 -3.40 12.15 17.02
CA SER A 39 -3.17 12.58 15.63
C SER A 39 -4.00 13.82 15.29
N THR A 40 -5.24 13.91 15.78
CA THR A 40 -6.11 15.08 15.58
C THR A 40 -5.62 16.29 16.38
N VAL A 41 -5.24 16.07 17.64
CA VAL A 41 -4.75 17.14 18.53
C VAL A 41 -3.45 17.76 18.00
N LYS A 42 -2.57 16.96 17.40
CA LYS A 42 -1.30 17.42 16.78
C LYS A 42 -1.51 18.54 15.76
N TYR A 43 -2.59 18.54 15.01
CA TYR A 43 -2.91 19.58 14.02
C TYR A 43 -3.60 20.78 14.65
N LEU A 44 -4.31 20.61 15.77
CA LEU A 44 -5.00 21.71 16.46
C LEU A 44 -4.04 22.58 17.25
N VAL A 45 -2.98 22.00 17.83
CA VAL A 45 -2.00 22.75 18.66
C VAL A 45 -1.34 23.92 17.91
N PRO A 46 -0.73 23.73 16.72
CA PRO A 46 -0.14 24.86 15.98
C PRO A 46 -1.18 25.90 15.55
N PHE A 47 -2.41 25.48 15.24
CA PHE A 47 -3.49 26.41 14.92
C PHE A 47 -3.89 27.27 16.11
N PHE A 48 -4.03 26.68 17.29
CA PHE A 48 -4.27 27.42 18.53
C PHE A 48 -3.10 28.33 18.90
N LEU A 49 -1.86 27.90 18.70
CA LEU A 49 -0.68 28.73 18.92
C LEU A 49 -0.65 29.93 17.97
N LEU A 50 -1.02 29.77 16.71
CA LEU A 50 -1.13 30.89 15.74
C LEU A 50 -2.25 31.87 16.13
N LEU A 51 -3.40 31.39 16.56
CA LEU A 51 -4.50 32.25 17.06
C LEU A 51 -4.07 33.01 18.31
N LEU A 52 -3.42 32.34 19.25
CA LEU A 52 -2.85 32.97 20.44
C LEU A 52 -1.81 34.03 20.10
N PHE A 53 -0.91 33.74 19.17
CA PHE A 53 0.11 34.67 18.69
C PHE A 53 -0.52 35.94 18.12
N ARG A 54 -1.57 35.80 17.31
CA ARG A 54 -2.33 36.95 16.76
C ARG A 54 -3.05 37.77 17.84
N PHE A 55 -3.55 37.11 18.88
CA PHE A 55 -4.24 37.78 19.99
C PHE A 55 -3.29 38.53 20.91
N ILE A 56 -2.04 38.04 21.02
CA ILE A 56 -1.00 38.59 21.93
C ILE A 56 -0.20 39.73 21.30
N ALA A 57 -0.12 39.82 19.98
CA ALA A 57 0.58 40.88 19.29
C ALA A 57 0.12 42.31 19.70
N THR A 58 -0.95 42.39 20.49
CA THR A 58 -1.56 43.64 20.98
C THR A 58 -1.48 43.83 22.49
N LYS A 59 -0.81 42.97 23.30
CA LYS A 59 -0.91 43.04 24.78
C LYS A 59 0.40 42.77 25.55
N SER A 60 0.38 43.09 26.84
CA SER A 60 1.53 43.28 27.75
C SER A 60 2.42 42.03 27.97
N MET A 61 3.66 42.28 28.42
CA MET A 61 4.72 41.32 28.71
C MET A 61 4.30 40.16 29.65
N VAL A 62 3.40 40.43 30.57
CA VAL A 62 2.87 39.44 31.56
C VAL A 62 2.08 38.33 30.83
N THR A 63 1.32 38.67 29.80
CA THR A 63 0.54 37.72 29.00
C THR A 63 1.45 36.74 28.26
N TRP A 64 2.62 37.19 27.81
CA TRP A 64 3.64 36.36 27.18
C TRP A 64 4.23 35.32 28.12
N ILE A 65 4.54 35.70 29.36
CA ILE A 65 5.12 34.80 30.36
C ILE A 65 4.11 33.69 30.74
N LEU A 66 2.84 34.02 30.92
CA LEU A 66 1.78 33.07 31.23
C LEU A 66 1.51 32.10 30.09
N LEU A 67 1.61 32.54 28.84
CA LEU A 67 1.36 31.70 27.67
C LEU A 67 2.54 30.80 27.34
N ILE A 68 3.76 31.28 27.45
CA ILE A 68 4.96 30.44 27.28
C ILE A 68 5.00 29.42 28.41
N GLY A 69 4.76 29.81 29.66
CA GLY A 69 4.70 28.90 30.80
C GLY A 69 3.57 27.86 30.68
N GLY A 70 2.37 28.30 30.30
CA GLY A 70 1.23 27.40 30.05
C GLY A 70 1.48 26.47 28.86
N GLY A 71 2.03 26.97 27.76
CA GLY A 71 2.41 26.18 26.59
C GLY A 71 3.47 25.12 26.90
N LEU A 72 4.49 25.49 27.69
CA LEU A 72 5.52 24.54 28.17
C LEU A 72 4.94 23.49 29.11
N LEU A 73 3.98 23.84 29.98
CA LEU A 73 3.29 22.91 30.86
C LEU A 73 2.43 21.90 30.08
N VAL A 74 1.68 22.38 29.10
CA VAL A 74 0.90 21.53 28.18
C VAL A 74 1.83 20.62 27.39
N TYR A 75 2.90 21.19 26.81
CA TYR A 75 3.93 20.42 26.07
C TYR A 75 4.56 19.33 26.95
N TYR A 76 4.98 19.68 28.18
CA TYR A 76 5.58 18.73 29.13
C TYR A 76 4.60 17.59 29.48
N ASN A 77 3.34 17.94 29.78
CA ASN A 77 2.31 16.96 30.16
C ASN A 77 1.96 16.04 28.98
N MET A 78 1.89 16.60 27.75
CA MET A 78 1.64 15.80 26.56
C MET A 78 2.82 14.91 26.20
N ASN A 79 4.05 15.41 26.30
CA ASN A 79 5.26 14.62 26.00
C ASN A 79 5.51 13.52 27.05
N HIS A 80 5.12 13.75 28.31
CA HIS A 80 5.23 12.74 29.36
C HIS A 80 4.19 11.62 29.21
N LYS A 81 2.97 11.93 28.72
CA LYS A 81 1.94 10.93 28.43
C LYS A 81 2.16 10.16 27.13
N MET A 82 2.82 10.79 26.17
CA MET A 82 3.10 10.23 24.84
C MET A 82 4.53 10.63 24.41
N PRO A 83 5.57 9.91 24.86
CA PRO A 83 6.95 10.18 24.48
C PRO A 83 7.12 10.17 22.95
N GLY A 84 7.78 11.19 22.43
CA GLY A 84 8.02 11.32 20.99
C GLY A 84 6.92 12.03 20.20
N MET A 85 5.87 12.53 20.82
CA MET A 85 4.74 13.17 20.14
C MET A 85 5.12 14.37 19.26
N PHE A 86 6.11 15.17 19.65
CA PHE A 86 6.54 16.35 18.91
C PHE A 86 7.82 16.16 18.11
N PHE A 87 8.72 15.30 18.58
CA PHE A 87 10.07 15.14 18.02
C PHE A 87 10.46 13.68 17.77
N GLY A 88 9.62 12.71 18.17
CA GLY A 88 9.84 11.29 17.96
C GLY A 88 9.04 10.75 16.76
N LYS A 89 9.48 9.61 16.25
CA LYS A 89 8.76 8.83 15.25
C LYS A 89 7.58 8.14 15.96
N GLN A 90 6.42 8.79 15.98
CA GLN A 90 5.21 8.20 16.55
C GLN A 90 4.72 7.07 15.62
N GLU A 91 4.38 5.92 16.18
CA GLU A 91 3.71 4.86 15.42
C GLU A 91 2.41 5.41 14.83
N SER A 92 2.21 5.19 13.55
CA SER A 92 0.95 5.55 12.91
C SER A 92 -0.13 4.53 13.27
N LEU A 93 -1.39 4.91 13.14
CA LEU A 93 -2.52 3.98 13.31
C LEU A 93 -2.37 2.78 12.35
N GLN A 94 -1.86 3.02 11.14
CA GLN A 94 -1.60 2.01 10.13
C GLN A 94 -0.48 1.03 10.57
N ASP A 95 0.61 1.54 11.17
CA ASP A 95 1.70 0.68 11.66
C ASP A 95 1.23 -0.25 12.79
N VAL A 96 0.44 0.28 13.73
CA VAL A 96 -0.13 -0.52 14.83
C VAL A 96 -1.09 -1.58 14.29
N TYR A 97 -1.98 -1.20 13.39
CA TYR A 97 -2.91 -2.12 12.76
C TYR A 97 -2.16 -3.23 12.00
N ALA A 98 -1.18 -2.88 11.19
CA ALA A 98 -0.42 -3.84 10.42
C ALA A 98 0.31 -4.84 11.32
N LYS A 99 0.93 -4.37 12.41
CA LYS A 99 1.76 -5.20 13.27
C LYS A 99 0.99 -5.94 14.36
N GLU A 100 -0.06 -5.35 14.92
CA GLU A 100 -0.79 -5.91 16.05
C GLU A 100 -2.13 -6.57 15.66
N VAL A 101 -2.58 -6.39 14.41
CA VAL A 101 -3.80 -7.03 13.88
C VAL A 101 -3.47 -7.92 12.69
N LEU A 102 -2.95 -7.35 11.59
CA LEU A 102 -2.74 -8.10 10.35
C LEU A 102 -1.70 -9.21 10.52
N GLU A 103 -0.53 -8.91 11.09
CA GLU A 103 0.54 -9.88 11.27
C GLU A 103 0.08 -11.08 12.08
N PRO A 104 -0.45 -10.96 13.32
CA PRO A 104 -0.89 -12.12 14.09
C PRO A 104 -2.12 -12.82 13.51
N LEU A 105 -3.03 -12.09 12.83
CA LEU A 105 -4.16 -12.69 12.14
C LEU A 105 -3.68 -13.59 10.99
N LEU A 106 -2.81 -13.09 10.15
CA LEU A 106 -2.32 -13.80 8.96
C LEU A 106 -1.33 -14.92 9.31
N GLN A 107 -0.60 -14.81 10.43
CA GLN A 107 0.30 -15.87 10.92
C GLN A 107 -0.44 -17.16 11.28
N ASN A 108 -1.76 -17.13 11.49
CA ASN A 108 -2.55 -18.34 11.62
C ASN A 108 -2.58 -19.21 10.35
N PHE A 109 -2.32 -18.61 9.19
CA PHE A 109 -2.37 -19.26 7.87
C PHE A 109 -0.99 -19.31 7.20
N TYR A 110 -0.15 -18.33 7.51
CA TYR A 110 1.21 -18.15 7.01
C TYR A 110 2.14 -17.90 8.20
N PRO A 111 2.61 -18.95 8.89
CA PRO A 111 3.30 -18.83 10.19
C PRO A 111 4.53 -17.91 10.18
N ASP A 112 5.25 -17.86 9.06
CA ASP A 112 6.48 -17.09 8.92
C ASP A 112 6.24 -15.67 8.36
N LEU A 113 4.99 -15.27 8.16
CA LEU A 113 4.67 -13.94 7.63
C LEU A 113 5.11 -12.83 8.59
N THR A 114 5.73 -11.80 8.03
CA THR A 114 6.13 -10.59 8.77
C THR A 114 5.65 -9.31 8.09
N VAL A 115 5.42 -8.29 8.92
CA VAL A 115 5.16 -6.92 8.41
C VAL A 115 6.48 -6.20 8.20
N GLU A 116 6.74 -5.80 6.98
CA GLU A 116 7.95 -5.11 6.57
C GLU A 116 7.74 -3.59 6.45
N LYS A 117 8.80 -2.82 6.81
CA LYS A 117 8.81 -1.37 6.63
C LYS A 117 9.37 -0.94 5.28
N LYS A 118 10.12 -1.83 4.64
CA LYS A 118 10.70 -1.58 3.32
C LYS A 118 9.84 -2.24 2.27
N GLY A 119 9.34 -1.43 1.36
CA GLY A 119 8.66 -1.90 0.17
C GLY A 119 9.61 -2.13 -1.01
N ILE A 120 9.06 -2.09 -2.20
CA ILE A 120 9.79 -2.20 -3.46
C ILE A 120 10.60 -0.91 -3.67
N ALA A 121 11.80 -1.04 -4.23
CA ALA A 121 12.66 0.10 -4.51
C ALA A 121 11.93 1.15 -5.39
N PRO A 122 11.93 2.45 -5.02
CA PRO A 122 11.19 3.47 -5.77
C PRO A 122 11.58 3.55 -7.24
N GLU A 123 12.86 3.31 -7.57
CA GLU A 123 13.38 3.26 -8.93
C GLU A 123 12.79 2.13 -9.77
N ASP A 124 12.40 1.02 -9.16
CA ASP A 124 11.71 -0.07 -9.83
C ASP A 124 10.22 0.24 -9.99
N VAL A 125 9.57 0.77 -8.94
CA VAL A 125 8.13 1.11 -8.94
C VAL A 125 7.78 2.07 -10.08
N VAL A 126 8.58 3.12 -10.30
CA VAL A 126 8.34 4.12 -11.35
C VAL A 126 8.46 3.55 -12.78
N ARG A 127 9.04 2.35 -12.93
CA ARG A 127 9.22 1.72 -14.24
C ARG A 127 7.91 1.17 -14.81
N PHE A 128 7.03 0.68 -13.96
CA PHE A 128 5.84 -0.07 -14.39
C PHE A 128 4.51 0.45 -13.82
N THR A 129 4.56 1.53 -13.04
CA THR A 129 3.35 2.21 -12.55
C THR A 129 3.12 3.53 -13.28
N PRO A 130 1.92 4.12 -13.22
CA PRO A 130 1.63 5.41 -13.82
C PRO A 130 2.61 6.50 -13.38
N LYS A 131 2.93 7.41 -14.31
CA LYS A 131 3.78 8.57 -14.03
C LYS A 131 3.11 9.47 -12.99
N SER A 132 3.81 9.73 -11.90
CA SER A 132 3.31 10.53 -10.79
C SER A 132 4.41 11.39 -10.19
N GLN A 133 4.03 12.42 -9.45
CA GLN A 133 4.98 13.26 -8.71
C GLN A 133 5.43 12.60 -7.40
N LYS A 134 4.55 11.79 -6.79
CA LYS A 134 4.81 11.11 -5.52
C LYS A 134 4.27 9.69 -5.53
N TYR A 135 5.03 8.81 -4.90
CA TYR A 135 4.71 7.39 -4.71
C TYR A 135 4.78 7.10 -3.21
N LEU A 136 3.67 6.67 -2.64
CA LEU A 136 3.55 6.30 -1.23
C LEU A 136 3.28 4.82 -1.13
N GLN A 137 4.23 4.11 -0.57
CA GLN A 137 4.13 2.69 -0.27
C GLN A 137 3.87 2.52 1.22
N ASP A 138 2.95 1.64 1.59
CA ASP A 138 2.67 1.30 2.97
C ASP A 138 2.27 -0.18 3.15
N THR A 139 2.39 -0.66 4.38
CA THR A 139 1.92 -1.99 4.82
C THR A 139 2.38 -3.10 3.90
N PHE A 140 3.67 -3.41 3.95
CA PHE A 140 4.22 -4.55 3.25
C PHE A 140 4.17 -5.81 4.11
N LEU A 141 3.69 -6.90 3.52
CA LEU A 141 3.67 -8.25 4.07
C LEU A 141 4.68 -9.10 3.33
N PHE A 142 5.59 -9.73 4.05
CA PHE A 142 6.57 -10.66 3.50
C PHE A 142 6.24 -12.07 3.98
N PHE A 143 6.01 -12.99 3.06
CA PHE A 143 5.49 -14.33 3.36
C PHE A 143 6.57 -15.34 3.74
N HIS A 144 7.86 -15.05 3.49
CA HIS A 144 9.00 -15.94 3.77
C HIS A 144 8.86 -17.35 3.18
N ASP A 145 8.08 -17.48 2.12
CA ASP A 145 7.89 -18.75 1.39
C ASP A 145 8.94 -18.90 0.27
N ASP A 146 8.91 -20.04 -0.42
CA ASP A 146 9.83 -20.33 -1.53
C ASP A 146 9.73 -19.32 -2.68
N ARG A 147 8.59 -18.67 -2.82
CA ARG A 147 8.34 -17.61 -3.80
C ARG A 147 9.00 -16.29 -3.40
N GLY A 148 9.29 -16.08 -2.12
CA GLY A 148 9.77 -14.83 -1.57
C GLY A 148 8.77 -13.69 -1.77
N LEU A 149 7.46 -13.98 -1.63
CA LEU A 149 6.38 -13.04 -1.89
C LEU A 149 6.43 -11.87 -0.91
N LEU A 150 6.59 -10.68 -1.45
CA LEU A 150 6.40 -9.40 -0.78
C LEU A 150 5.21 -8.69 -1.42
N MET A 151 4.25 -8.24 -0.63
CA MET A 151 3.12 -7.47 -1.15
C MET A 151 2.78 -6.28 -0.26
N GLY A 152 2.23 -5.24 -0.85
CA GLY A 152 1.84 -4.05 -0.11
C GLY A 152 0.98 -3.09 -0.90
N ASN A 153 0.60 -1.98 -0.26
CA ASN A 153 -0.19 -0.95 -0.90
C ASN A 153 0.70 0.09 -1.60
N LEU A 154 0.22 0.60 -2.72
CA LEU A 154 0.75 1.78 -3.40
C LEU A 154 -0.34 2.81 -3.63
N GLU A 155 -0.04 4.05 -3.30
CA GLU A 155 -0.73 5.23 -3.82
C GLU A 155 0.27 6.10 -4.56
N SER A 156 -0.08 6.54 -5.76
CA SER A 156 0.69 7.57 -6.44
C SER A 156 -0.20 8.72 -6.88
N TYR A 157 0.33 9.93 -6.84
CA TYR A 157 -0.44 11.12 -7.14
C TYR A 157 0.42 12.27 -7.66
N HIS A 158 -0.25 13.19 -8.33
CA HIS A 158 0.31 14.50 -8.69
C HIS A 158 -0.60 15.63 -8.20
N THR A 159 -0.05 16.83 -8.13
CA THR A 159 -0.77 18.02 -7.71
C THR A 159 -0.96 18.93 -8.91
N THR A 160 -2.20 19.27 -9.21
CA THR A 160 -2.56 20.19 -10.30
C THR A 160 -3.01 21.54 -9.75
N GLY A 161 -2.78 22.60 -10.53
CA GLY A 161 -3.25 23.95 -10.21
C GLY A 161 -2.23 24.82 -9.47
N GLY A 162 -2.49 26.11 -9.47
CA GLY A 162 -1.67 27.14 -8.80
C GLY A 162 -2.21 27.52 -7.43
N LYS A 163 -3.03 28.60 -7.35
CA LYS A 163 -3.60 29.06 -6.07
C LYS A 163 -4.59 28.10 -5.41
N HIS A 164 -5.21 27.22 -6.18
CA HIS A 164 -6.11 26.15 -5.71
C HIS A 164 -5.56 24.81 -6.22
N SER A 165 -4.59 24.27 -5.48
CA SER A 165 -4.01 22.98 -5.85
C SER A 165 -4.95 21.84 -5.47
N THR A 166 -5.18 20.92 -6.41
CA THR A 166 -5.95 19.67 -6.21
C THR A 166 -5.00 18.49 -6.33
N THR A 167 -5.09 17.54 -5.41
CA THR A 167 -4.38 16.27 -5.51
C THR A 167 -5.20 15.33 -6.38
N VAL A 168 -4.57 14.80 -7.42
CA VAL A 168 -5.14 13.78 -8.30
C VAL A 168 -4.37 12.48 -8.09
N TYR A 169 -5.08 11.42 -7.73
CA TYR A 169 -4.48 10.10 -7.58
C TYR A 169 -4.37 9.44 -8.94
N ASP A 170 -3.15 9.09 -9.33
CA ASP A 170 -2.84 8.42 -10.60
C ASP A 170 -2.96 6.91 -10.46
N PHE A 171 -2.62 6.39 -9.28
CA PHE A 171 -2.73 4.98 -8.96
C PHE A 171 -3.08 4.79 -7.48
N THR A 172 -4.00 3.88 -7.21
CA THR A 172 -4.27 3.35 -5.87
C THR A 172 -4.50 1.85 -6.02
N GLY A 173 -3.66 1.05 -5.38
CA GLY A 173 -3.74 -0.39 -5.55
C GLY A 173 -2.65 -1.15 -4.80
N GLN A 174 -2.32 -2.32 -5.31
CA GLN A 174 -1.38 -3.26 -4.68
C GLN A 174 -0.14 -3.45 -5.54
N LEU A 175 0.99 -3.63 -4.84
CA LEU A 175 2.25 -4.06 -5.40
C LEU A 175 2.59 -5.46 -4.90
N TYR A 176 3.12 -6.28 -5.79
CA TYR A 176 3.66 -7.60 -5.48
C TYR A 176 5.08 -7.69 -6.01
N CYS A 177 5.93 -8.39 -5.29
CA CYS A 177 7.27 -8.77 -5.73
C CYS A 177 7.49 -10.22 -5.33
N MET A 178 7.93 -11.04 -6.29
CA MET A 178 8.22 -12.46 -6.05
C MET A 178 9.32 -12.93 -7.01
N LYS A 179 9.80 -14.14 -6.80
CA LYS A 179 10.70 -14.78 -7.77
C LYS A 179 10.02 -14.95 -9.12
N SER A 180 10.72 -14.60 -10.19
CA SER A 180 10.24 -14.80 -11.56
C SER A 180 10.35 -16.27 -11.97
N PRO A 181 9.37 -16.82 -12.69
CA PRO A 181 9.49 -18.16 -13.29
C PRO A 181 10.59 -18.25 -14.34
N VAL A 182 11.01 -17.11 -14.89
CA VAL A 182 12.05 -17.03 -15.92
C VAL A 182 13.04 -15.94 -15.54
N THR A 183 14.33 -16.25 -15.58
CA THR A 183 15.39 -15.23 -15.44
C THR A 183 15.58 -14.51 -16.78
N VAL A 184 15.55 -13.19 -16.76
CA VAL A 184 15.86 -12.33 -17.92
C VAL A 184 17.21 -11.64 -17.74
N GLN A 185 17.97 -11.46 -18.84
CA GLN A 185 19.27 -10.77 -18.81
C GLN A 185 19.14 -9.25 -18.93
N GLY A 186 18.07 -8.69 -18.36
CA GLY A 186 17.77 -7.27 -18.45
C GLY A 186 16.46 -6.96 -17.81
N GLU A 187 15.64 -6.18 -18.48
CA GLU A 187 14.36 -5.72 -18.00
C GLU A 187 13.24 -6.02 -19.00
N VAL A 188 12.08 -6.38 -18.48
CA VAL A 188 10.84 -6.55 -19.25
C VAL A 188 9.73 -5.78 -18.55
N ARG A 189 9.01 -4.95 -19.28
CA ARG A 189 7.84 -4.23 -18.78
C ARG A 189 6.64 -4.51 -19.65
N ILE A 190 5.54 -4.86 -19.02
CA ILE A 190 4.24 -5.03 -19.66
C ILE A 190 3.31 -4.04 -18.97
N VAL A 191 2.86 -3.04 -19.70
CA VAL A 191 2.06 -1.96 -19.15
C VAL A 191 0.78 -1.77 -19.97
N PRO A 192 -0.34 -1.36 -19.36
CA PRO A 192 -1.56 -1.09 -20.10
C PRO A 192 -1.33 -0.01 -21.17
N THR A 193 -1.91 -0.24 -22.35
CA THR A 193 -1.97 0.75 -23.43
C THR A 193 -3.05 1.78 -23.10
N ASP A 194 -2.85 2.59 -22.07
CA ASP A 194 -3.79 3.64 -21.68
C ASP A 194 -3.45 4.94 -22.42
N ARG A 195 -4.32 5.32 -23.35
CA ARG A 195 -4.22 6.55 -24.14
C ARG A 195 -5.23 7.56 -23.59
N ALA A 196 -4.77 8.46 -22.73
CA ALA A 196 -5.59 9.60 -22.35
C ALA A 196 -5.77 10.54 -23.54
N PHE A 197 -7.02 10.73 -24.00
CA PHE A 197 -7.34 11.75 -25.00
C PHE A 197 -7.30 13.12 -24.35
N LEU A 198 -6.26 13.89 -24.60
CA LEU A 198 -6.22 15.30 -24.28
C LEU A 198 -6.85 16.14 -25.40
N LEU A 199 -7.53 17.22 -25.02
CA LEU A 199 -8.28 18.16 -25.88
C LEU A 199 -7.48 18.84 -27.01
N LYS A 200 -6.21 18.51 -27.24
CA LYS A 200 -5.30 19.11 -28.21
C LYS A 200 -4.44 18.12 -28.97
N ASN A 201 -4.99 17.05 -29.48
CA ASN A 201 -4.28 16.09 -30.38
C ASN A 201 -2.96 15.50 -29.84
N GLU A 202 -2.62 15.67 -28.57
CA GLU A 202 -1.46 15.03 -27.96
C GLU A 202 -1.91 13.78 -27.20
N VAL A 203 -1.40 12.63 -27.62
CA VAL A 203 -1.58 11.36 -26.91
C VAL A 203 -0.60 11.36 -25.74
N GLN A 204 -1.09 11.54 -24.53
CA GLN A 204 -0.25 11.42 -23.34
C GLN A 204 -0.40 10.01 -22.75
N TYR A 205 0.69 9.26 -22.78
CA TYR A 205 0.74 7.96 -22.16
C TYR A 205 0.79 8.11 -20.63
N ARG A 206 -0.12 7.45 -19.95
CA ARG A 206 -0.14 7.40 -18.49
C ARG A 206 1.07 6.66 -17.92
N TYR A 207 1.47 5.56 -18.56
CA TYR A 207 2.64 4.77 -18.20
C TYR A 207 3.94 5.28 -18.87
N PRO A 208 5.12 4.94 -18.30
CA PRO A 208 6.38 5.25 -18.97
C PRO A 208 6.48 4.57 -20.34
N GLY A 209 6.79 5.34 -21.38
CA GLY A 209 7.04 4.80 -22.72
C GLY A 209 8.37 4.05 -22.83
N CYS A 210 8.76 3.70 -24.07
CA CYS A 210 10.00 3.00 -24.36
C CYS A 210 11.22 3.75 -23.81
N GLY A 211 11.99 3.10 -22.95
CA GLY A 211 13.19 3.64 -22.32
C GLY A 211 14.44 3.47 -23.17
N LYS A 212 15.55 4.05 -22.69
CA LYS A 212 16.84 3.90 -23.37
C LYS A 212 17.30 2.43 -23.33
N GLY A 213 17.53 1.83 -24.48
CA GLY A 213 17.96 0.43 -24.62
C GLY A 213 16.82 -0.58 -24.61
N GLU A 214 15.59 -0.14 -24.39
CA GLU A 214 14.41 -0.98 -24.55
C GLU A 214 13.97 -0.99 -26.01
N MET A 215 13.34 -2.09 -26.42
CA MET A 215 12.59 -2.22 -27.66
C MET A 215 11.13 -2.52 -27.35
N LYS A 216 10.22 -2.05 -28.18
CA LYS A 216 8.82 -2.45 -28.13
C LYS A 216 8.67 -3.80 -28.83
N LEU A 217 8.00 -4.73 -28.17
CA LEU A 217 7.72 -6.06 -28.70
C LEU A 217 6.22 -6.24 -28.89
N ASP A 218 5.86 -6.89 -29.97
CA ASP A 218 4.50 -7.34 -30.22
C ASP A 218 4.43 -8.86 -30.02
N THR A 219 3.31 -9.33 -29.48
CA THR A 219 3.00 -10.75 -29.37
C THR A 219 2.27 -11.23 -30.63
N GLU A 220 2.15 -12.56 -30.77
CA GLU A 220 1.33 -13.16 -31.83
C GLU A 220 -0.18 -12.92 -31.59
N ASP A 221 -0.58 -12.61 -30.36
CA ASP A 221 -1.95 -12.28 -29.97
C ASP A 221 -2.22 -10.80 -30.19
N ILE A 222 -2.98 -10.48 -31.25
CA ILE A 222 -3.35 -9.12 -31.63
C ILE A 222 -4.19 -8.45 -30.51
N GLN A 223 -5.09 -9.17 -29.86
CA GLN A 223 -5.93 -8.60 -28.80
C GLN A 223 -5.08 -8.17 -27.61
N HIS A 224 -4.04 -8.95 -27.29
CA HIS A 224 -3.10 -8.58 -26.24
C HIS A 224 -2.35 -7.29 -26.57
N ASN A 225 -1.87 -7.14 -27.83
CA ASN A 225 -1.15 -5.96 -28.29
C ASN A 225 -2.02 -4.68 -28.33
N GLU A 226 -3.35 -4.81 -28.36
CA GLU A 226 -4.27 -3.68 -28.26
C GLU A 226 -4.40 -3.16 -26.81
N HIS A 227 -4.21 -4.03 -25.84
CA HIS A 227 -4.41 -3.71 -24.42
C HIS A 227 -3.12 -3.45 -23.65
N PHE A 228 -2.00 -4.00 -24.10
CA PHE A 228 -0.71 -3.91 -23.42
C PHE A 228 0.42 -3.52 -24.35
N ASP A 229 1.28 -2.62 -23.87
CA ASP A 229 2.58 -2.32 -24.47
C ASP A 229 3.66 -3.15 -23.76
N ILE A 230 4.50 -3.83 -24.53
CA ILE A 230 5.60 -4.63 -24.01
C ILE A 230 6.91 -3.95 -24.39
N TYR A 231 7.72 -3.63 -23.39
CA TYR A 231 9.05 -3.04 -23.55
C TYR A 231 10.09 -3.96 -22.93
N ALA A 232 11.18 -4.25 -23.65
CA ALA A 232 12.19 -5.15 -23.15
C ALA A 232 13.59 -4.76 -23.60
N THR A 233 14.58 -5.09 -22.78
CA THR A 233 16.00 -5.05 -23.13
C THR A 233 16.53 -6.44 -23.53
N ASP A 234 15.79 -7.52 -23.19
CA ASP A 234 16.09 -8.91 -23.52
C ASP A 234 14.88 -9.55 -24.22
N GLU A 235 14.91 -9.56 -25.57
CA GLU A 235 13.83 -10.13 -26.37
C GLU A 235 13.66 -11.63 -26.12
N PHE A 236 14.77 -12.37 -26.02
CA PHE A 236 14.71 -13.82 -25.88
C PHE A 236 14.10 -14.22 -24.50
N GLY A 237 14.58 -13.60 -23.42
CA GLY A 237 14.01 -13.81 -22.09
C GLY A 237 12.53 -13.42 -22.01
N THR A 238 12.17 -12.33 -22.71
CA THR A 238 10.77 -11.86 -22.78
C THR A 238 9.87 -12.89 -23.47
N ARG A 239 10.28 -13.44 -24.62
CA ARG A 239 9.49 -14.46 -25.34
C ARG A 239 9.38 -15.76 -24.55
N ARG A 240 10.38 -16.10 -23.75
CA ARG A 240 10.31 -17.26 -22.83
C ARG A 240 9.31 -17.04 -21.70
N PHE A 241 9.16 -15.81 -21.22
CA PHE A 241 8.18 -15.46 -20.19
C PHE A 241 6.75 -15.42 -20.78
N LEU A 242 6.58 -14.81 -21.95
CA LEU A 242 5.30 -14.65 -22.63
C LEU A 242 4.82 -15.95 -23.31
N THR A 243 4.71 -17.01 -22.53
CA THR A 243 4.13 -18.26 -23.02
C THR A 243 2.63 -18.09 -23.30
N PRO A 244 2.02 -18.92 -24.16
CA PRO A 244 0.57 -18.91 -24.37
C PRO A 244 -0.24 -19.04 -23.05
N GLU A 245 0.30 -19.76 -22.06
CA GLU A 245 -0.34 -19.90 -20.73
C GLU A 245 -0.33 -18.56 -19.97
N VAL A 246 0.79 -17.85 -19.96
CA VAL A 246 0.90 -16.52 -19.34
C VAL A 246 -0.03 -15.53 -20.05
N LEU A 247 -0.02 -15.48 -21.38
CA LEU A 247 -0.93 -14.62 -22.15
C LEU A 247 -2.40 -14.91 -21.87
N ARG A 248 -2.78 -16.19 -21.72
CA ARG A 248 -4.13 -16.59 -21.33
C ARG A 248 -4.50 -16.10 -19.93
N VAL A 249 -3.57 -16.13 -18.98
CA VAL A 249 -3.80 -15.57 -17.64
C VAL A 249 -4.15 -14.08 -17.72
N PHE A 250 -3.45 -13.31 -18.55
CA PHE A 250 -3.78 -11.89 -18.78
C PHE A 250 -5.19 -11.71 -19.35
N SER A 251 -5.58 -12.49 -20.34
CA SER A 251 -6.85 -12.35 -21.01
C SER A 251 -8.05 -12.88 -20.20
N GLU A 252 -7.87 -13.93 -19.41
CA GLU A 252 -8.95 -14.58 -18.67
C GLU A 252 -9.08 -14.10 -17.23
N LYS A 253 -7.97 -14.04 -16.48
CA LYS A 253 -8.01 -13.69 -15.05
C LYS A 253 -7.94 -12.20 -14.80
N PHE A 254 -7.22 -11.47 -15.64
CA PHE A 254 -7.03 -10.02 -15.48
C PHE A 254 -7.78 -9.19 -16.53
N ALA A 255 -8.72 -9.81 -17.25
CA ALA A 255 -9.57 -9.09 -18.21
C ALA A 255 -10.30 -7.93 -17.52
N GLY A 256 -10.09 -6.73 -18.03
CA GLY A 256 -10.70 -5.51 -17.50
C GLY A 256 -10.05 -4.94 -16.21
N GLN A 257 -8.97 -5.54 -15.74
CA GLN A 257 -8.16 -4.98 -14.65
C GLN A 257 -6.95 -4.22 -15.20
N GLU A 258 -6.65 -3.08 -14.60
CA GLU A 258 -5.43 -2.36 -14.89
C GLU A 258 -4.27 -3.03 -14.15
N LEU A 259 -3.54 -3.86 -14.88
CA LEU A 259 -2.40 -4.65 -14.41
C LEU A 259 -1.15 -4.21 -15.14
N SER A 260 -0.03 -4.07 -14.44
CA SER A 260 1.28 -3.93 -15.03
C SER A 260 2.28 -4.89 -14.42
N ILE A 261 3.26 -5.31 -15.23
CA ILE A 261 4.32 -6.24 -14.84
C ILE A 261 5.67 -5.64 -15.15
N TYR A 262 6.63 -5.92 -14.28
CA TYR A 262 8.04 -5.61 -14.48
C TYR A 262 8.89 -6.79 -14.03
N ILE A 263 9.80 -7.23 -14.88
CA ILE A 263 10.75 -8.30 -14.57
C ILE A 263 12.14 -7.71 -14.67
N LYS A 264 12.97 -7.98 -13.66
CA LYS A 264 14.36 -7.55 -13.59
C LYS A 264 15.20 -8.69 -13.00
N GLY A 265 16.02 -9.28 -13.84
CA GLY A 265 16.77 -10.48 -13.44
C GLY A 265 15.84 -11.65 -13.11
N ASP A 266 15.84 -12.06 -11.86
CA ASP A 266 15.03 -13.15 -11.30
C ASP A 266 13.85 -12.68 -10.45
N LEU A 267 13.55 -11.39 -10.47
CA LEU A 267 12.42 -10.80 -9.74
C LEU A 267 11.29 -10.39 -10.67
N LEU A 268 10.09 -10.76 -10.28
CA LEU A 268 8.82 -10.39 -10.91
C LEU A 268 8.08 -9.40 -10.02
N TYR A 269 7.77 -8.25 -10.56
CA TYR A 269 6.96 -7.22 -9.92
C TYR A 269 5.62 -7.11 -10.63
N ILE A 270 4.55 -6.95 -9.87
CA ILE A 270 3.20 -6.78 -10.39
C ILE A 270 2.56 -5.60 -9.67
N ALA A 271 1.92 -4.70 -10.41
CA ALA A 271 1.06 -3.66 -9.85
C ALA A 271 -0.36 -3.83 -10.37
N ILE A 272 -1.33 -3.78 -9.46
CA ILE A 272 -2.74 -3.95 -9.76
C ILE A 272 -3.51 -2.75 -9.23
N TYR A 273 -4.15 -2.02 -10.13
CA TYR A 273 -5.04 -0.93 -9.77
C TYR A 273 -6.38 -1.47 -9.27
N SER A 274 -6.75 -1.11 -8.04
CA SER A 274 -8.01 -1.53 -7.43
C SER A 274 -8.87 -0.34 -6.98
N GLY A 275 -8.34 0.88 -7.05
CA GLY A 275 -8.99 2.07 -6.53
C GLY A 275 -9.00 2.17 -5.00
N HIS A 276 -8.47 1.20 -4.28
CA HIS A 276 -8.42 1.18 -2.82
C HIS A 276 -7.18 0.46 -2.29
N LYS A 277 -6.84 0.75 -1.03
CA LYS A 277 -5.82 0.01 -0.29
C LYS A 277 -6.41 -1.27 0.29
N MET A 278 -5.74 -2.39 0.13
CA MET A 278 -6.17 -3.69 0.65
C MET A 278 -6.09 -3.74 2.19
N PHE A 279 -4.97 -3.28 2.74
CA PHE A 279 -4.69 -3.33 4.17
C PHE A 279 -4.84 -1.93 4.78
N ARG A 280 -6.07 -1.51 5.03
CA ARG A 280 -6.34 -0.20 5.59
C ARG A 280 -6.79 -0.31 7.04
N ALA A 281 -6.10 0.40 7.93
CA ALA A 281 -6.50 0.50 9.33
C ALA A 281 -7.92 1.09 9.46
N PRO A 282 -8.69 0.63 10.45
CA PRO A 282 -9.98 1.22 10.76
C PRO A 282 -9.81 2.69 11.12
N TYR A 283 -10.63 3.55 10.49
CA TYR A 283 -10.43 5.01 10.58
C TYR A 283 -11.38 5.68 11.57
N THR A 284 -12.61 5.19 11.72
CA THR A 284 -13.60 5.79 12.66
C THR A 284 -13.44 5.20 14.06
N GLU A 285 -13.93 5.92 15.08
CA GLU A 285 -13.96 5.38 16.46
C GLU A 285 -14.86 4.16 16.55
N ALA A 286 -15.95 4.14 15.79
CA ALA A 286 -16.85 3.00 15.72
C ALA A 286 -16.14 1.77 15.14
N ASP A 287 -15.39 1.93 14.04
CA ASP A 287 -14.64 0.83 13.42
C ASP A 287 -13.57 0.27 14.37
N ILE A 288 -12.87 1.16 15.11
CA ILE A 288 -11.86 0.74 16.09
C ILE A 288 -12.51 -0.01 17.26
N ASN A 289 -13.64 0.47 17.78
CA ASN A 289 -14.35 -0.19 18.87
C ASN A 289 -14.93 -1.55 18.46
N ASN A 290 -15.32 -1.70 17.19
CA ASN A 290 -15.87 -2.92 16.63
C ASN A 290 -14.80 -3.80 15.95
N LEU A 291 -13.51 -3.46 16.08
CA LEU A 291 -12.43 -4.26 15.50
C LEU A 291 -12.48 -5.69 16.04
N SER A 292 -12.60 -6.67 15.17
CA SER A 292 -12.60 -8.09 15.46
C SER A 292 -11.72 -8.79 14.42
N PHE A 293 -10.98 -9.81 14.83
CA PHE A 293 -10.13 -10.58 13.90
C PHE A 293 -10.99 -11.38 12.93
N THR A 294 -12.13 -11.87 13.38
CA THR A 294 -13.10 -12.56 12.54
C THR A 294 -13.62 -11.67 11.42
N GLU A 295 -14.02 -10.42 11.74
CA GLU A 295 -14.50 -9.48 10.72
C GLU A 295 -13.37 -8.97 9.81
N GLU A 296 -12.18 -8.77 10.32
CA GLU A 296 -11.01 -8.42 9.50
C GLU A 296 -10.65 -9.56 8.53
N TYR A 297 -10.68 -10.81 8.98
CA TYR A 297 -10.44 -11.95 8.11
C TYR A 297 -11.48 -12.06 6.99
N LYS A 298 -12.77 -11.87 7.28
CA LYS A 298 -13.82 -11.87 6.25
C LYS A 298 -13.54 -10.83 5.17
N LYS A 299 -13.08 -9.63 5.55
CA LYS A 299 -12.70 -8.58 4.59
C LYS A 299 -11.49 -8.95 3.74
N LEU A 300 -10.52 -9.65 4.33
CA LEU A 300 -9.26 -9.99 3.67
C LEU A 300 -9.35 -11.26 2.83
N ARG A 301 -10.29 -12.16 3.12
CA ARG A 301 -10.37 -13.50 2.52
C ARG A 301 -10.31 -13.49 1.00
N SER A 302 -11.14 -12.70 0.34
CA SER A 302 -11.15 -12.60 -1.12
C SER A 302 -9.83 -12.08 -1.68
N SER A 303 -9.19 -11.19 -0.95
CA SER A 303 -7.88 -10.64 -1.31
C SER A 303 -6.78 -11.69 -1.19
N LEU A 304 -6.83 -12.53 -0.14
CA LEU A 304 -5.88 -13.63 0.05
C LEU A 304 -6.04 -14.71 -1.02
N GLU A 305 -7.27 -15.06 -1.38
CA GLU A 305 -7.55 -15.99 -2.49
C GLU A 305 -7.02 -15.45 -3.82
N TYR A 306 -7.21 -14.14 -4.06
CA TYR A 306 -6.69 -13.48 -5.25
C TYR A 306 -5.15 -13.49 -5.31
N ILE A 307 -4.47 -13.28 -4.16
CA ILE A 307 -3.02 -13.40 -4.06
C ILE A 307 -2.54 -14.80 -4.43
N GLU A 308 -3.18 -15.83 -3.88
CA GLU A 308 -2.83 -17.21 -4.21
C GLU A 308 -3.05 -17.52 -5.70
N ASP A 309 -4.09 -16.97 -6.30
CA ASP A 309 -4.35 -17.10 -7.73
C ASP A 309 -3.30 -16.41 -8.59
N ILE A 310 -2.85 -15.21 -8.21
CA ILE A 310 -1.73 -14.51 -8.86
C ILE A 310 -0.47 -15.37 -8.77
N CYS A 311 -0.13 -15.84 -7.57
CA CYS A 311 1.05 -16.65 -7.38
C CYS A 311 1.03 -17.91 -8.24
N LYS A 312 -0.08 -18.65 -8.25
CA LYS A 312 -0.25 -19.86 -9.09
C LYS A 312 -0.13 -19.56 -10.59
N ALA A 313 -0.60 -18.39 -11.02
CA ALA A 313 -0.54 -17.99 -12.41
C ALA A 313 0.89 -17.78 -12.92
N PHE A 314 1.79 -17.37 -12.03
CA PHE A 314 3.18 -17.04 -12.33
C PHE A 314 4.20 -18.00 -11.67
N GLU A 315 3.74 -19.11 -11.06
CA GLU A 315 4.65 -20.14 -10.57
C GLU A 315 5.36 -20.84 -11.72
N ALA A 316 6.67 -21.09 -11.55
CA ALA A 316 7.42 -21.93 -12.45
C ALA A 316 6.87 -23.34 -12.41
N LYS A 317 6.53 -23.92 -13.58
CA LYS A 317 6.23 -25.34 -13.72
C LYS A 317 7.49 -26.15 -13.92
#